data_e4b1f683689f6a08e5fd27114bd62a4f
#
_entry.id   e4b1f683689f6a08e5fd27114bd62a4f
#
_cell.length_a   1.000
_cell.length_b   1.000
_cell.length_c   1.000
_cell.angle_alpha   90.00
_cell.angle_beta   90.00
_cell.angle_gamma   90.00
#
_symmetry.space_group_name_H-M   'P 1'
#
loop_
_entity.id
_entity.type
_entity.pdbx_description
1 polymer ?
#
loop_
_entity_poly.entity_id
_entity_poly.type
_entity_poly.pdbx_seq_one_letter_code
_entity_poly.pdbx_strand_id
1 'polypeptide(L)'
;MKFTVARDVLAEAVSWTARALPVRPASPILAGVRIKAEGDELTLSSFDYEVSANSQIPATVDEAGEVLVSGRLLADISKSLPSKPVSVELDGQKVTLVCGSSHFTLAVMPLDEYPLLPAQPTGIGAIDSSTLSQAVSQVSIAASRDDTLPLLTGVRIEINGPAITLLATDRYRLAMRELDWEPADTSIEEVALVKARILQDVAKSMTSGAKVEVGLSGESQPGASSLIGFTAQGRRTTSTLMDGDYPAVRRLF
;
A
#
# COMPACT_ATOMS: atom_id res chain seq x y z
N MET A 1 -10.07 -9.32 22.29
CA MET A 1 -9.30 -9.78 21.11
C MET A 1 -8.09 -10.55 21.60
N LYS A 2 -7.92 -11.78 21.12
CA LYS A 2 -6.79 -12.62 21.49
C LYS A 2 -6.39 -13.52 20.32
N PHE A 3 -5.10 -13.58 19.98
CA PHE A 3 -4.60 -14.39 18.88
C PHE A 3 -3.13 -14.79 19.06
N THR A 4 -2.72 -15.80 18.31
CA THR A 4 -1.32 -16.25 18.21
C THR A 4 -0.90 -16.29 16.74
N VAL A 5 0.28 -15.79 16.44
CA VAL A 5 0.82 -15.68 15.08
C VAL A 5 2.30 -16.01 15.05
N ALA A 6 2.81 -16.55 13.94
CA ALA A 6 4.24 -16.76 13.73
C ALA A 6 4.98 -15.41 13.71
N ARG A 7 6.09 -15.31 14.44
CA ARG A 7 6.85 -14.07 14.60
C ARG A 7 7.28 -13.46 13.26
N ASP A 8 7.81 -14.29 12.36
CA ASP A 8 8.34 -13.81 11.08
C ASP A 8 7.21 -13.30 10.17
N VAL A 9 6.06 -13.97 10.18
CA VAL A 9 4.87 -13.57 9.44
C VAL A 9 4.34 -12.23 9.95
N LEU A 10 4.26 -12.06 11.28
CA LEU A 10 3.83 -10.80 11.89
C LEU A 10 4.82 -9.66 11.58
N ALA A 11 6.13 -9.90 11.77
CA ALA A 11 7.15 -8.88 11.56
C ALA A 11 7.20 -8.39 10.10
N GLU A 12 7.02 -9.32 9.15
CA GLU A 12 6.97 -8.98 7.73
C GLU A 12 5.72 -8.17 7.38
N ALA A 13 4.54 -8.61 7.83
CA ALA A 13 3.28 -7.93 7.58
C ALA A 13 3.24 -6.53 8.21
N VAL A 14 3.69 -6.40 9.46
CA VAL A 14 3.80 -5.10 10.14
C VAL A 14 4.78 -4.18 9.42
N SER A 15 5.97 -4.70 9.06
CA SER A 15 6.98 -3.92 8.34
C SER A 15 6.49 -3.44 6.98
N TRP A 16 5.72 -4.28 6.28
CA TRP A 16 5.13 -3.94 5.00
C TRP A 16 4.04 -2.88 5.16
N THR A 17 3.09 -3.07 6.06
CA THR A 17 1.98 -2.13 6.31
C THR A 17 2.49 -0.78 6.82
N ALA A 18 3.54 -0.78 7.65
CA ALA A 18 4.12 0.44 8.20
C ALA A 18 4.84 1.32 7.16
N ARG A 19 5.13 0.82 5.95
CA ARG A 19 5.72 1.63 4.85
C ARG A 19 4.78 2.72 4.35
N ALA A 20 3.47 2.48 4.42
CA ALA A 20 2.45 3.46 4.03
C ALA A 20 2.17 4.51 5.12
N LEU A 21 2.76 4.37 6.32
CA LEU A 21 2.59 5.37 7.37
C LEU A 21 3.29 6.68 7.00
N PRO A 22 2.64 7.83 7.18
CA PRO A 22 3.23 9.11 6.90
C PRO A 22 4.42 9.39 7.82
N VAL A 23 5.48 10.01 7.28
CA VAL A 23 6.66 10.41 8.06
C VAL A 23 6.29 11.50 9.06
N ARG A 24 5.41 12.42 8.65
CA ARG A 24 4.87 13.50 9.47
C ARG A 24 3.35 13.48 9.31
N PRO A 25 2.64 12.72 10.15
CA PRO A 25 1.19 12.63 10.05
C PRO A 25 0.52 13.97 10.33
N ALA A 26 -0.49 14.31 9.53
CA ALA A 26 -1.31 15.51 9.76
C ALA A 26 -2.12 15.42 11.06
N SER A 27 -2.48 14.21 11.47
CA SER A 27 -3.07 13.88 12.76
C SER A 27 -2.36 12.68 13.36
N PRO A 28 -2.12 12.65 14.69
CA PRO A 28 -1.46 11.52 15.38
C PRO A 28 -2.12 10.17 15.10
N ILE A 29 -3.43 10.13 14.86
CA ILE A 29 -4.19 8.91 14.59
C ILE A 29 -3.70 8.19 13.33
N LEU A 30 -3.22 8.93 12.33
CA LEU A 30 -2.71 8.39 11.06
C LEU A 30 -1.35 7.69 11.20
N ALA A 31 -0.69 7.78 12.37
CA ALA A 31 0.50 6.97 12.68
C ALA A 31 0.12 5.56 13.16
N GLY A 32 -1.17 5.24 13.24
CA GLY A 32 -1.71 3.96 13.68
C GLY A 32 -1.65 2.88 12.61
N VAL A 33 -1.46 1.63 13.07
CA VAL A 33 -1.78 0.41 12.31
C VAL A 33 -2.97 -0.23 12.98
N ARG A 34 -4.01 -0.45 12.20
CA ARG A 34 -5.21 -1.17 12.61
C ARG A 34 -4.95 -2.66 12.46
N ILE A 35 -5.23 -3.42 13.50
CA ILE A 35 -5.16 -4.88 13.52
C ILE A 35 -6.59 -5.39 13.73
N LYS A 36 -7.09 -6.17 12.78
CA LYS A 36 -8.37 -6.90 12.90
C LYS A 36 -8.07 -8.39 12.94
N ALA A 37 -8.57 -9.06 13.96
CA ALA A 37 -8.50 -10.51 14.13
C ALA A 37 -9.90 -11.11 13.93
N GLU A 38 -10.06 -11.96 12.91
CA GLU A 38 -11.35 -12.58 12.57
C GLU A 38 -11.12 -13.91 11.85
N GLY A 39 -11.89 -14.95 12.24
CA GLY A 39 -11.68 -16.30 11.71
C GLY A 39 -10.28 -16.81 12.04
N ASP A 40 -9.53 -17.25 11.03
CA ASP A 40 -8.14 -17.72 11.15
C ASP A 40 -7.14 -16.73 10.54
N GLU A 41 -7.48 -15.45 10.47
CA GLU A 41 -6.70 -14.42 9.81
C GLU A 41 -6.55 -13.15 10.63
N LEU A 42 -5.42 -12.47 10.43
CA LEU A 42 -5.22 -11.09 10.82
C LEU A 42 -5.20 -10.21 9.58
N THR A 43 -5.90 -9.09 9.65
CA THR A 43 -5.79 -8.00 8.69
C THR A 43 -5.08 -6.83 9.36
N LEU A 44 -3.91 -6.46 8.84
CA LEU A 44 -3.18 -5.26 9.25
C LEU A 44 -3.41 -4.17 8.21
N SER A 45 -3.78 -2.97 8.66
CA SER A 45 -4.09 -1.86 7.73
C SER A 45 -3.48 -0.56 8.20
N SER A 46 -3.08 0.28 7.24
CA SER A 46 -2.73 1.69 7.46
C SER A 46 -3.35 2.56 6.39
N PHE A 47 -3.64 3.82 6.71
CA PHE A 47 -4.24 4.77 5.78
C PHE A 47 -3.92 6.21 6.22
N ASP A 48 -3.56 7.08 5.26
CA ASP A 48 -3.23 8.49 5.49
C ASP A 48 -4.08 9.46 4.65
N TYR A 49 -5.23 9.02 4.17
CA TYR A 49 -6.12 9.67 3.20
C TYR A 49 -5.62 9.66 1.75
N GLU A 50 -4.37 9.39 1.51
CA GLU A 50 -3.79 9.31 0.17
C GLU A 50 -3.45 7.89 -0.24
N VAL A 51 -2.83 7.14 0.69
CA VAL A 51 -2.40 5.76 0.48
C VAL A 51 -2.95 4.87 1.56
N SER A 52 -3.53 3.75 1.17
CA SER A 52 -3.85 2.66 2.10
C SER A 52 -2.98 1.44 1.82
N ALA A 53 -2.58 0.77 2.87
CA ALA A 53 -1.95 -0.55 2.80
C ALA A 53 -2.74 -1.54 3.65
N ASN A 54 -2.95 -2.73 3.11
CA ASN A 54 -3.68 -3.81 3.78
C ASN A 54 -2.93 -5.12 3.56
N SER A 55 -2.63 -5.84 4.64
CA SER A 55 -1.96 -7.15 4.61
C SER A 55 -2.77 -8.17 5.37
N GLN A 56 -3.11 -9.27 4.73
CA GLN A 56 -3.78 -10.42 5.33
C GLN A 56 -2.77 -11.53 5.59
N ILE A 57 -2.77 -12.06 6.79
CA ILE A 57 -1.86 -13.13 7.24
C ILE A 57 -2.60 -14.17 8.07
N PRO A 58 -2.19 -15.45 7.99
CA PRO A 58 -2.78 -16.50 8.82
C PRO A 58 -2.40 -16.32 10.29
N ALA A 59 -3.34 -16.61 11.18
CA ALA A 59 -3.15 -16.63 12.62
C ALA A 59 -4.15 -17.57 13.29
N THR A 60 -3.88 -17.97 14.50
CA THR A 60 -4.86 -18.65 15.36
C THR A 60 -5.56 -17.59 16.20
N VAL A 61 -6.85 -17.39 15.93
CA VAL A 61 -7.66 -16.37 16.64
C VAL A 61 -8.51 -17.05 17.69
N ASP A 62 -8.22 -16.77 18.97
CA ASP A 62 -8.99 -17.26 20.10
C ASP A 62 -10.22 -16.38 20.37
N GLU A 63 -10.04 -15.06 20.24
CA GLU A 63 -11.09 -14.06 20.40
C GLU A 63 -11.00 -13.02 19.29
N ALA A 64 -12.03 -12.91 18.48
CA ALA A 64 -12.13 -11.89 17.45
C ALA A 64 -12.14 -10.47 18.04
N GLY A 65 -11.68 -9.52 17.26
CA GLY A 65 -11.71 -8.12 17.67
C GLY A 65 -10.81 -7.25 16.81
N GLU A 66 -10.70 -5.99 17.22
CA GLU A 66 -10.04 -4.97 16.46
C GLU A 66 -9.37 -3.94 17.35
N VAL A 67 -8.22 -3.44 16.94
CA VAL A 67 -7.46 -2.46 17.71
C VAL A 67 -6.61 -1.59 16.80
N LEU A 68 -6.38 -0.35 17.22
CA LEU A 68 -5.44 0.58 16.60
C LEU A 68 -4.27 0.81 17.55
N VAL A 69 -3.04 0.65 17.06
CA VAL A 69 -1.81 0.87 17.84
C VAL A 69 -0.79 1.64 17.03
N SER A 70 0.19 2.25 17.71
CA SER A 70 1.29 2.93 17.02
C SER A 70 2.04 1.98 16.07
N GLY A 71 1.96 2.25 14.77
CA GLY A 71 2.53 1.38 13.76
C GLY A 71 4.06 1.33 13.78
N ARG A 72 4.73 2.46 14.08
CA ARG A 72 6.19 2.49 14.21
C ARG A 72 6.66 1.66 15.40
N LEU A 73 6.02 1.86 16.55
CA LEU A 73 6.37 1.10 17.76
C LEU A 73 6.12 -0.39 17.58
N LEU A 74 4.99 -0.77 16.96
CA LEU A 74 4.68 -2.16 16.62
C LEU A 74 5.74 -2.74 15.66
N ALA A 75 6.20 -1.97 14.68
CA ALA A 75 7.24 -2.41 13.74
C ALA A 75 8.61 -2.62 14.43
N ASP A 76 8.99 -1.74 15.34
CA ASP A 76 10.24 -1.88 16.08
C ASP A 76 10.20 -3.06 17.05
N ILE A 77 9.09 -3.25 17.76
CA ILE A 77 8.87 -4.41 18.62
C ILE A 77 8.93 -5.71 17.80
N SER A 78 8.13 -5.82 16.74
CA SER A 78 8.03 -7.07 15.96
C SER A 78 9.37 -7.52 15.36
N LYS A 79 10.25 -6.58 15.00
CA LYS A 79 11.61 -6.87 14.54
C LYS A 79 12.52 -7.40 15.68
N SER A 80 12.31 -6.96 16.90
CA SER A 80 13.14 -7.31 18.07
C SER A 80 12.73 -8.62 18.76
N LEU A 81 11.55 -9.17 18.42
CA LEU A 81 11.04 -10.40 19.02
C LEU A 81 11.92 -11.62 18.68
N PRO A 82 12.09 -12.56 19.61
CA PRO A 82 12.77 -13.84 19.32
C PRO A 82 11.95 -14.71 18.36
N SER A 83 12.58 -15.66 17.68
CA SER A 83 11.93 -16.57 16.69
C SER A 83 11.04 -17.61 17.40
N LYS A 84 9.95 -17.16 18.00
CA LYS A 84 8.92 -17.96 18.67
C LYS A 84 7.54 -17.41 18.30
N PRO A 85 6.46 -18.19 18.44
CA PRO A 85 5.10 -17.68 18.28
C PRO A 85 4.84 -16.46 19.18
N VAL A 86 4.10 -15.51 18.66
CA VAL A 86 3.72 -14.27 19.33
C VAL A 86 2.26 -14.39 19.74
N SER A 87 1.98 -14.33 21.03
CA SER A 87 0.63 -14.21 21.57
C SER A 87 0.32 -12.73 21.80
N VAL A 88 -0.83 -12.29 21.31
CA VAL A 88 -1.30 -10.91 21.44
C VAL A 88 -2.66 -10.90 22.12
N GLU A 89 -2.82 -10.07 23.14
CA GLU A 89 -4.06 -9.93 23.89
C GLU A 89 -4.39 -8.45 24.13
N LEU A 90 -5.63 -8.09 23.83
CA LEU A 90 -6.20 -6.78 24.16
C LEU A 90 -6.92 -6.85 25.49
N ASP A 91 -6.44 -6.11 26.47
CA ASP A 91 -7.08 -5.92 27.78
C ASP A 91 -7.32 -4.43 28.04
N GLY A 92 -8.58 -4.03 28.00
CA GLY A 92 -8.98 -2.63 28.14
C GLY A 92 -8.32 -1.73 27.09
N GLN A 93 -7.43 -0.84 27.54
CA GLN A 93 -6.71 0.11 26.67
C GLN A 93 -5.25 -0.27 26.40
N LYS A 94 -4.92 -1.54 26.57
CA LYS A 94 -3.55 -2.05 26.41
C LYS A 94 -3.54 -3.30 25.54
N VAL A 95 -2.60 -3.35 24.60
CA VAL A 95 -2.29 -4.55 23.84
C VAL A 95 -0.99 -5.10 24.37
N THR A 96 -1.03 -6.34 24.85
CA THR A 96 0.13 -7.07 25.36
C THR A 96 0.61 -8.05 24.30
N LEU A 97 1.90 -8.00 23.95
CA LEU A 97 2.58 -8.96 23.09
C LEU A 97 3.51 -9.82 23.96
N VAL A 98 3.38 -11.12 23.85
CA VAL A 98 4.23 -12.10 24.55
C VAL A 98 4.91 -13.00 23.53
N CYS A 99 6.23 -13.07 23.58
CA CYS A 99 7.02 -13.92 22.70
C CYS A 99 8.18 -14.54 23.47
N GLY A 100 8.03 -15.80 23.88
CA GLY A 100 8.98 -16.46 24.79
C GLY A 100 9.05 -15.77 26.15
N SER A 101 10.21 -15.22 26.50
CA SER A 101 10.42 -14.42 27.73
C SER A 101 10.24 -12.92 27.53
N SER A 102 9.98 -12.49 26.31
CA SER A 102 9.79 -11.06 25.98
C SER A 102 8.34 -10.65 26.15
N HIS A 103 8.12 -9.54 26.85
CA HIS A 103 6.79 -8.97 27.10
C HIS A 103 6.83 -7.48 26.70
N PHE A 104 5.87 -7.07 25.87
CA PHE A 104 5.70 -5.68 25.47
C PHE A 104 4.24 -5.26 25.65
N THR A 105 4.04 -4.01 26.00
CA THR A 105 2.71 -3.42 26.11
C THR A 105 2.61 -2.17 25.27
N LEU A 106 1.60 -2.09 24.42
CA LEU A 106 1.26 -0.94 23.60
C LEU A 106 -0.01 -0.29 24.11
N ALA A 107 -0.04 1.04 24.13
CA ALA A 107 -1.29 1.77 24.36
C ALA A 107 -2.17 1.69 23.11
N VAL A 108 -3.47 1.52 23.30
CA VAL A 108 -4.49 1.58 22.26
C VAL A 108 -4.70 3.02 21.83
N MET A 109 -4.84 3.25 20.54
CA MET A 109 -5.27 4.52 19.97
C MET A 109 -6.79 4.49 19.70
N PRO A 110 -7.49 5.65 19.68
CA PRO A 110 -8.95 5.69 19.46
C PRO A 110 -9.31 5.17 18.06
N LEU A 111 -9.88 3.98 17.98
CA LEU A 111 -10.21 3.34 16.70
C LEU A 111 -11.37 4.05 15.98
N ASP A 112 -12.29 4.62 16.73
CA ASP A 112 -13.44 5.38 16.23
C ASP A 112 -13.05 6.69 15.52
N GLU A 113 -11.87 7.23 15.81
CA GLU A 113 -11.32 8.40 15.13
C GLU A 113 -10.52 8.02 13.87
N TYR A 114 -10.23 6.72 13.65
CA TYR A 114 -9.44 6.26 12.51
C TYR A 114 -10.27 6.31 11.22
N PRO A 115 -9.75 6.88 10.12
CA PRO A 115 -10.51 6.98 8.89
C PRO A 115 -10.88 5.62 8.30
N LEU A 116 -12.05 5.55 7.66
CA LEU A 116 -12.45 4.38 6.89
C LEU A 116 -11.49 4.19 5.72
N LEU A 117 -11.00 2.96 5.56
CA LEU A 117 -10.16 2.62 4.41
C LEU A 117 -10.97 2.70 3.12
N PRO A 118 -10.36 3.16 2.02
CA PRO A 118 -11.02 3.17 0.73
C PRO A 118 -11.34 1.75 0.27
N ALA A 119 -12.43 1.61 -0.48
CA ALA A 119 -12.76 0.36 -1.13
C ALA A 119 -11.67 -0.02 -2.15
N GLN A 120 -11.41 -1.32 -2.29
CA GLN A 120 -10.47 -1.80 -3.31
C GLN A 120 -11.03 -1.50 -4.71
N PRO A 121 -10.27 -0.84 -5.60
CA PRO A 121 -10.64 -0.66 -7.00
C PRO A 121 -10.87 -1.99 -7.71
N THR A 122 -11.78 -2.00 -8.68
CA THR A 122 -12.03 -3.17 -9.51
C THR A 122 -10.77 -3.53 -10.30
N GLY A 123 -10.38 -4.81 -10.29
CA GLY A 123 -9.24 -5.31 -11.06
C GLY A 123 -9.49 -5.15 -12.57
N ILE A 124 -8.53 -4.55 -13.27
CA ILE A 124 -8.58 -4.30 -14.71
C ILE A 124 -7.57 -5.15 -15.48
N GLY A 125 -6.70 -5.86 -14.80
CA GLY A 125 -5.72 -6.76 -15.38
C GLY A 125 -4.57 -7.08 -14.44
N ALA A 126 -3.58 -7.81 -14.92
CA ALA A 126 -2.44 -8.27 -14.14
C ALA A 126 -1.12 -8.09 -14.90
N ILE A 127 -0.05 -7.84 -14.15
CA ILE A 127 1.31 -7.68 -14.67
C ILE A 127 2.31 -8.47 -13.82
N ASP A 128 3.38 -8.96 -14.43
CA ASP A 128 4.49 -9.58 -13.70
C ASP A 128 5.18 -8.55 -12.79
N SER A 129 5.44 -8.92 -11.55
CA SER A 129 6.01 -8.03 -10.53
C SER A 129 7.40 -7.54 -10.89
N SER A 130 8.23 -8.36 -11.54
CA SER A 130 9.58 -7.99 -11.95
C SER A 130 9.55 -7.00 -13.10
N THR A 131 8.65 -7.19 -14.07
CA THR A 131 8.42 -6.29 -15.19
C THR A 131 7.95 -4.92 -14.71
N LEU A 132 6.96 -4.89 -13.81
CA LEU A 132 6.47 -3.65 -13.21
C LEU A 132 7.58 -2.93 -12.40
N SER A 133 8.29 -3.68 -11.56
CA SER A 133 9.37 -3.13 -10.72
C SER A 133 10.49 -2.51 -11.55
N GLN A 134 10.91 -3.18 -12.63
CA GLN A 134 11.93 -2.68 -13.54
C GLN A 134 11.44 -1.40 -14.24
N ALA A 135 10.23 -1.41 -14.80
CA ALA A 135 9.67 -0.26 -15.49
C ALA A 135 9.51 0.96 -14.58
N VAL A 136 8.98 0.76 -13.36
CA VAL A 136 8.85 1.82 -12.36
C VAL A 136 10.22 2.38 -11.99
N SER A 137 11.23 1.54 -11.77
CA SER A 137 12.58 2.01 -11.42
C SER A 137 13.22 2.84 -12.53
N GLN A 138 13.01 2.46 -13.79
CA GLN A 138 13.54 3.17 -14.97
C GLN A 138 12.85 4.52 -15.22
N VAL A 139 11.54 4.60 -15.01
CA VAL A 139 10.76 5.80 -15.33
C VAL A 139 10.74 6.80 -14.18
N SER A 140 10.61 6.34 -12.95
CA SER A 140 10.44 7.22 -11.80
C SER A 140 11.64 8.11 -11.50
N ILE A 141 12.83 7.82 -12.05
CA ILE A 141 14.02 8.69 -11.92
C ILE A 141 13.84 10.03 -12.64
N ALA A 142 12.94 10.10 -13.63
CA ALA A 142 12.63 11.33 -14.36
C ALA A 142 11.51 12.14 -13.71
N ALA A 143 10.82 11.62 -12.69
CA ALA A 143 9.84 12.39 -11.94
C ALA A 143 10.52 13.47 -11.09
N SER A 144 9.84 14.62 -10.93
CA SER A 144 10.32 15.71 -10.09
C SER A 144 10.33 15.31 -8.61
N ARG A 145 11.26 15.90 -7.86
CA ARG A 145 11.26 15.85 -6.39
C ARG A 145 10.79 17.17 -5.78
N ASP A 146 10.40 18.11 -6.61
CA ASP A 146 9.94 19.43 -6.21
C ASP A 146 8.42 19.41 -6.05
N ASP A 147 7.96 19.44 -4.82
CA ASP A 147 6.52 19.44 -4.48
C ASP A 147 5.79 20.71 -4.92
N THR A 148 6.52 21.77 -5.32
CA THR A 148 5.90 22.98 -5.91
C THR A 148 5.36 22.75 -7.31
N LEU A 149 5.73 21.62 -7.92
CA LEU A 149 5.25 21.16 -9.24
C LEU A 149 4.59 19.79 -9.08
N PRO A 150 3.47 19.69 -8.38
CA PRO A 150 2.91 18.43 -7.90
C PRO A 150 2.69 17.42 -9.02
N LEU A 151 2.16 17.83 -10.19
CA LEU A 151 1.90 16.92 -11.30
C LEU A 151 3.18 16.26 -11.83
N LEU A 152 4.31 16.95 -11.79
CA LEU A 152 5.60 16.40 -12.23
C LEU A 152 6.23 15.43 -11.23
N THR A 153 5.73 15.36 -10.00
CA THR A 153 6.11 14.31 -9.04
C THR A 153 5.47 12.96 -9.36
N GLY A 154 4.52 12.94 -10.30
CA GLY A 154 3.80 11.76 -10.74
C GLY A 154 4.46 11.01 -11.87
N VAL A 155 4.05 9.77 -12.03
CA VAL A 155 4.24 8.94 -13.22
C VAL A 155 2.87 8.82 -13.88
N ARG A 156 2.79 9.22 -15.15
CA ARG A 156 1.61 9.00 -15.98
C ARG A 156 1.63 7.57 -16.49
N ILE A 157 0.52 6.88 -16.28
CA ILE A 157 0.27 5.52 -16.73
C ILE A 157 -0.78 5.61 -17.82
N GLU A 158 -0.45 5.21 -19.05
CA GLU A 158 -1.39 5.10 -20.16
C GLU A 158 -1.62 3.63 -20.45
N ILE A 159 -2.87 3.19 -20.40
CA ILE A 159 -3.31 1.83 -20.65
C ILE A 159 -4.05 1.82 -21.99
N ASN A 160 -3.59 0.99 -22.91
CA ASN A 160 -4.22 0.84 -24.22
C ASN A 160 -4.20 -0.65 -24.60
N GLY A 161 -5.32 -1.34 -24.33
CA GLY A 161 -5.42 -2.76 -24.53
C GLY A 161 -4.30 -3.53 -23.82
N PRO A 162 -3.49 -4.32 -24.55
CA PRO A 162 -2.42 -5.16 -23.95
C PRO A 162 -1.15 -4.37 -23.59
N ALA A 163 -1.08 -3.08 -23.86
CA ALA A 163 0.09 -2.25 -23.61
C ALA A 163 -0.15 -1.27 -22.45
N ILE A 164 0.83 -1.15 -21.54
CA ILE A 164 0.93 -0.10 -20.55
C ILE A 164 2.15 0.76 -20.88
N THR A 165 1.97 2.08 -20.92
CA THR A 165 3.07 3.03 -21.06
C THR A 165 3.21 3.84 -19.78
N LEU A 166 4.39 3.80 -19.17
CA LEU A 166 4.77 4.65 -18.06
C LEU A 166 5.57 5.84 -18.58
N LEU A 167 5.21 7.06 -18.14
CA LEU A 167 5.89 8.31 -18.53
C LEU A 167 6.17 9.16 -17.30
N ALA A 168 7.36 9.75 -17.23
CA ALA A 168 7.70 10.75 -16.22
C ALA A 168 8.62 11.82 -16.78
N THR A 169 8.48 13.05 -16.29
CA THR A 169 9.34 14.19 -16.65
C THR A 169 9.44 15.18 -15.49
N ASP A 170 10.60 15.85 -15.38
CA ASP A 170 10.83 17.00 -14.50
C ASP A 170 11.11 18.30 -15.29
N ARG A 171 10.79 18.30 -16.60
CA ARG A 171 11.06 19.34 -17.61
C ARG A 171 12.47 19.29 -18.21
N TYR A 172 13.45 18.72 -17.53
CA TYR A 172 14.85 18.63 -17.99
C TYR A 172 15.18 17.26 -18.57
N ARG A 173 14.50 16.24 -18.10
CA ARG A 173 14.62 14.85 -18.56
C ARG A 173 13.24 14.23 -18.67
N LEU A 174 13.19 13.19 -19.47
CA LEU A 174 11.99 12.46 -19.83
C LEU A 174 12.34 10.97 -19.86
N ALA A 175 11.50 10.14 -19.26
CA ALA A 175 11.60 8.70 -19.35
C ALA A 175 10.25 8.12 -19.79
N MET A 176 10.29 7.15 -20.67
CA MET A 176 9.15 6.37 -21.12
C MET A 176 9.51 4.90 -21.11
N ARG A 177 8.61 4.06 -20.69
CA ARG A 177 8.70 2.61 -20.76
C ARG A 177 7.36 2.03 -21.16
N GLU A 178 7.33 1.30 -22.26
CA GLU A 178 6.19 0.49 -22.66
C GLU A 178 6.43 -0.96 -22.25
N LEU A 179 5.38 -1.63 -21.81
CA LEU A 179 5.40 -3.00 -21.33
C LEU A 179 4.07 -3.69 -21.63
N ASP A 180 4.16 -4.98 -21.89
CA ASP A 180 3.00 -5.83 -22.05
C ASP A 180 2.44 -6.25 -20.69
N TRP A 181 1.11 -6.42 -20.63
CA TRP A 181 0.40 -6.92 -19.47
C TRP A 181 -0.79 -7.78 -19.89
N GLU A 182 -1.49 -8.37 -18.94
CA GLU A 182 -2.68 -9.20 -19.16
C GLU A 182 -3.94 -8.40 -18.75
N PRO A 183 -4.58 -7.64 -19.67
CA PRO A 183 -5.79 -6.89 -19.35
C PRO A 183 -6.98 -7.85 -19.19
N ALA A 184 -7.92 -7.49 -18.30
CA ALA A 184 -9.20 -8.19 -18.18
C ALA A 184 -10.11 -7.93 -19.39
N ASP A 185 -9.97 -6.73 -20.00
CA ASP A 185 -10.62 -6.32 -21.24
C ASP A 185 -9.58 -5.75 -22.21
N THR A 186 -9.43 -6.37 -23.37
CA THR A 186 -8.46 -5.95 -24.39
C THR A 186 -8.81 -4.65 -25.09
N SER A 187 -10.00 -4.11 -24.88
CA SER A 187 -10.45 -2.80 -25.40
C SER A 187 -10.27 -1.66 -24.39
N ILE A 188 -9.67 -1.93 -23.22
CA ILE A 188 -9.48 -0.93 -22.18
C ILE A 188 -8.60 0.22 -22.65
N GLU A 189 -9.06 1.45 -22.44
CA GLU A 189 -8.30 2.68 -22.64
C GLU A 189 -8.46 3.54 -21.39
N GLU A 190 -7.37 3.69 -20.62
CA GLU A 190 -7.39 4.43 -19.36
C GLU A 190 -6.10 5.21 -19.17
N VAL A 191 -6.19 6.30 -18.44
CA VAL A 191 -5.05 7.11 -18.05
C VAL A 191 -5.10 7.37 -16.55
N ALA A 192 -3.98 7.12 -15.88
CA ALA A 192 -3.83 7.38 -14.46
C ALA A 192 -2.56 8.19 -14.20
N LEU A 193 -2.61 9.12 -13.25
CA LEU A 193 -1.44 9.84 -12.77
C LEU A 193 -1.22 9.50 -11.30
N VAL A 194 -0.10 8.86 -10.99
CA VAL A 194 0.23 8.32 -9.66
C VAL A 194 1.53 8.93 -9.17
N LYS A 195 1.61 9.31 -7.90
CA LYS A 195 2.88 9.78 -7.33
C LYS A 195 3.99 8.75 -7.52
N ALA A 196 5.12 9.18 -8.07
CA ALA A 196 6.27 8.30 -8.34
C ALA A 196 6.76 7.57 -7.09
N ARG A 197 6.74 8.24 -5.93
CA ARG A 197 7.10 7.64 -4.64
C ARG A 197 6.22 6.43 -4.31
N ILE A 198 4.91 6.55 -4.50
CA ILE A 198 3.96 5.46 -4.20
C ILE A 198 4.24 4.26 -5.10
N LEU A 199 4.39 4.49 -6.41
CA LEU A 199 4.74 3.41 -7.34
C LEU A 199 6.07 2.73 -7.01
N GLN A 200 7.08 3.51 -6.57
CA GLN A 200 8.36 2.96 -6.12
C GLN A 200 8.21 2.09 -4.87
N ASP A 201 7.39 2.52 -3.91
CA ASP A 201 7.14 1.76 -2.68
C ASP A 201 6.35 0.48 -2.98
N VAL A 202 5.36 0.53 -3.86
CA VAL A 202 4.65 -0.63 -4.39
C VAL A 202 5.63 -1.60 -5.06
N ALA A 203 6.42 -1.12 -6.03
CA ALA A 203 7.36 -1.94 -6.78
C ALA A 203 8.41 -2.63 -5.89
N LYS A 204 8.94 -1.93 -4.87
CA LYS A 204 9.88 -2.49 -3.89
C LYS A 204 9.25 -3.48 -2.92
N SER A 205 7.94 -3.41 -2.73
CA SER A 205 7.23 -4.28 -1.78
C SER A 205 6.81 -5.61 -2.37
N MET A 206 6.93 -5.79 -3.69
CA MET A 206 6.46 -6.98 -4.39
C MET A 206 7.51 -8.07 -4.40
N THR A 207 7.05 -9.29 -4.20
CA THR A 207 7.90 -10.47 -4.31
C THR A 207 8.16 -10.79 -5.79
N SER A 208 9.41 -11.03 -6.15
CA SER A 208 9.79 -11.43 -7.51
C SER A 208 9.01 -12.67 -7.96
N GLY A 209 8.54 -12.65 -9.22
CA GLY A 209 7.80 -13.76 -9.83
C GLY A 209 6.31 -13.85 -9.47
N ALA A 210 5.77 -12.91 -8.67
CA ALA A 210 4.34 -12.82 -8.43
C ALA A 210 3.64 -12.03 -9.55
N LYS A 211 2.39 -12.37 -9.83
CA LYS A 211 1.49 -11.49 -10.59
C LYS A 211 0.92 -10.42 -9.69
N VAL A 212 0.89 -9.20 -10.18
CA VAL A 212 0.30 -8.04 -9.55
C VAL A 212 -0.98 -7.70 -10.28
N GLU A 213 -2.10 -7.81 -9.60
CA GLU A 213 -3.36 -7.32 -10.08
C GLU A 213 -3.40 -5.80 -9.95
N VAL A 214 -3.76 -5.12 -11.03
CA VAL A 214 -3.96 -3.68 -11.08
C VAL A 214 -5.45 -3.39 -11.14
N GLY A 215 -5.92 -2.50 -10.29
CA GLY A 215 -7.32 -2.04 -10.29
C GLY A 215 -7.41 -0.54 -10.47
N LEU A 216 -8.46 -0.08 -11.13
CA LEU A 216 -8.82 1.33 -11.25
C LEU A 216 -10.28 1.52 -10.85
N SER A 217 -10.56 2.60 -10.14
CA SER A 217 -11.91 3.12 -9.96
C SER A 217 -11.96 4.55 -10.44
N GLY A 218 -12.94 4.86 -11.30
CA GLY A 218 -13.31 6.22 -11.60
C GLY A 218 -14.07 6.88 -10.44
N GLU A 219 -14.47 8.13 -10.62
CA GLU A 219 -15.38 8.82 -9.70
C GLU A 219 -16.74 8.11 -9.68
N SER A 220 -16.94 7.22 -8.71
CA SER A 220 -18.22 6.51 -8.55
C SER A 220 -19.32 7.39 -7.99
N GLN A 221 -18.98 8.55 -7.40
CA GLN A 221 -19.88 9.56 -6.86
C GLN A 221 -19.22 10.95 -6.95
N PRO A 222 -20.00 12.03 -7.08
CA PRO A 222 -19.45 13.39 -7.04
C PRO A 222 -18.63 13.62 -5.77
N GLY A 223 -17.34 13.94 -5.92
CA GLY A 223 -16.41 14.16 -4.82
C GLY A 223 -15.67 12.91 -4.31
N ALA A 224 -15.88 11.72 -4.91
CA ALA A 224 -15.05 10.57 -4.65
C ALA A 224 -13.74 10.69 -5.45
N SER A 225 -12.61 10.47 -4.80
CA SER A 225 -11.31 10.43 -5.48
C SER A 225 -11.19 9.18 -6.34
N SER A 226 -10.70 9.33 -7.56
CA SER A 226 -10.29 8.21 -8.39
C SER A 226 -9.12 7.46 -7.74
N LEU A 227 -9.14 6.13 -7.79
CA LEU A 227 -8.19 5.28 -7.07
C LEU A 227 -7.49 4.31 -8.02
N ILE A 228 -6.23 4.04 -7.74
CA ILE A 228 -5.50 2.90 -8.29
C ILE A 228 -5.17 1.91 -7.16
N GLY A 229 -5.31 0.62 -7.44
CA GLY A 229 -5.01 -0.45 -6.51
C GLY A 229 -4.01 -1.44 -7.09
N PHE A 230 -3.16 -1.98 -6.23
CA PHE A 230 -2.20 -3.04 -6.55
C PHE A 230 -2.37 -4.17 -5.55
N THR A 231 -2.65 -5.38 -6.03
CA THR A 231 -2.86 -6.56 -5.18
C THR A 231 -1.90 -7.67 -5.57
N ALA A 232 -1.19 -8.20 -4.61
CA ALA A 232 -0.34 -9.38 -4.77
C ALA A 232 -0.16 -10.11 -3.43
N GLN A 233 -0.33 -11.43 -3.42
CA GLN A 233 -0.01 -12.30 -2.29
C GLN A 233 -0.59 -11.83 -0.94
N GLY A 234 -1.89 -11.52 -0.90
CA GLY A 234 -2.57 -11.06 0.32
C GLY A 234 -2.24 -9.63 0.75
N ARG A 235 -1.47 -8.90 -0.05
CA ARG A 235 -1.10 -7.50 0.17
C ARG A 235 -1.81 -6.62 -0.84
N ARG A 236 -2.36 -5.52 -0.37
CA ARG A 236 -3.08 -4.54 -1.20
C ARG A 236 -2.60 -3.14 -0.86
N THR A 237 -2.27 -2.39 -1.88
CA THR A 237 -2.00 -0.95 -1.76
C THR A 237 -2.99 -0.21 -2.63
N THR A 238 -3.66 0.80 -2.08
CA THR A 238 -4.56 1.68 -2.83
C THR A 238 -4.05 3.10 -2.71
N SER A 239 -4.05 3.84 -3.79
CA SER A 239 -3.65 5.25 -3.82
C SER A 239 -4.67 6.09 -4.54
N THR A 240 -4.88 7.32 -4.07
CA THR A 240 -5.59 8.33 -4.83
C THR A 240 -4.81 8.70 -6.08
N LEU A 241 -5.50 8.90 -7.19
CA LEU A 241 -4.92 9.46 -8.40
C LEU A 241 -4.72 10.97 -8.26
N MET A 242 -3.69 11.47 -8.92
CA MET A 242 -3.45 12.91 -9.02
C MET A 242 -4.32 13.48 -10.14
N ASP A 243 -4.95 14.61 -9.86
CA ASP A 243 -5.82 15.31 -10.81
C ASP A 243 -5.07 16.44 -11.49
N GLY A 244 -5.24 16.57 -12.81
CA GLY A 244 -4.68 17.65 -13.57
C GLY A 244 -4.05 17.26 -14.90
N ASP A 245 -3.75 18.27 -15.73
CA ASP A 245 -3.18 18.09 -17.06
C ASP A 245 -1.67 17.84 -17.01
N TYR A 246 -1.30 16.58 -17.18
CA TYR A 246 0.10 16.19 -17.31
C TYR A 246 0.67 16.67 -18.67
N PRO A 247 1.91 17.19 -18.74
CA PRO A 247 2.50 17.67 -19.99
C PRO A 247 2.44 16.65 -21.13
N ALA A 248 2.06 17.09 -22.32
CA ALA A 248 1.96 16.24 -23.51
C ALA A 248 3.34 15.90 -24.08
N VAL A 249 4.14 15.15 -23.32
CA VAL A 249 5.55 14.84 -23.62
C VAL A 249 5.74 13.68 -24.59
N ARG A 250 4.70 12.86 -24.84
CA ARG A 250 4.80 11.69 -25.74
C ARG A 250 5.27 12.07 -27.16
N ARG A 251 4.97 13.29 -27.63
CA ARG A 251 5.41 13.79 -28.92
C ARG A 251 6.91 14.08 -29.06
N LEU A 252 7.66 13.94 -27.96
CA LEU A 252 9.11 14.16 -27.92
C LEU A 252 9.92 12.86 -28.10
N PHE A 253 9.24 11.70 -28.24
CA PHE A 253 9.83 10.40 -28.54
C PHE A 253 9.72 10.02 -30.00
#